data_2981e91f9bb255f69491b3bbeeea9f0a
#
_entry.id   2981e91f9bb255f69491b3bbeeea9f0a
#
_cell.length_a   1.000
_cell.length_b   1.000
_cell.length_c   1.000
_cell.angle_alpha   90.00
_cell.angle_beta   90.00
_cell.angle_gamma   90.00
#
_symmetry.space_group_name_H-M   'P 1'
#
loop_
_entity.id
_entity.type
_entity.pdbx_description
1 polymer ?
#
loop_
_entity_poly.entity_id
_entity_poly.type
_entity_poly.pdbx_seq_one_letter_code
_entity_poly.pdbx_strand_id
1 'polypeptide(L)'
;MGKQRIKPNYRRRVLRLPDLDHCKLAVLNSLGSPASRRVYEYAINQFIAWYCSEPRLALNRIVVVRYRMHLESRGLAANTINQQLAAVRRLAHEAADSGLLSPELAAGISRVKGVKQLGFRFGNWLSAEQSSEVLKHACGDSMRAKRDYAMLAMLFGCGFRRSELVGLEADEIQMRQGHWAVVDLIGKGGHIRTVPIPEWVKAALDQWTVAAKVTDGRIFRAVARAGKVWGKGISQNVVWYVVKTCCERAGLERIAPHDLRRTCAKLCHSSGGELEQIQFLLGHASVQTTERYLGCKQNLGHPVNDLFDLGTTEQTDQTNLQSAAAKPSTPVEMASRQRVECRHGGPDHDQPVSGSSQLSLPERTELVEVRKSPRPQSLRRCSEPGTSRGDSGSKTDGQPDQAVVRCVGLGTLPDRTP
;
A
#
# COMPACT_ATOMS: atom_id res chain seq x y z
N MET A 1 41.88 -12.11 -43.65
CA MET A 1 41.65 -13.30 -42.81
C MET A 1 40.71 -12.90 -41.66
N GLY A 2 39.42 -13.20 -41.78
CA GLY A 2 38.41 -12.88 -40.80
C GLY A 2 38.50 -13.90 -39.64
N LYS A 3 38.69 -13.39 -38.43
CA LYS A 3 38.61 -14.20 -37.20
C LYS A 3 37.17 -14.66 -36.99
N GLN A 4 36.85 -15.92 -37.28
CA GLN A 4 35.61 -16.56 -36.88
C GLN A 4 35.49 -16.52 -35.34
N ARG A 5 34.52 -15.75 -34.82
CA ARG A 5 34.12 -15.82 -33.41
C ARG A 5 33.53 -17.21 -33.18
N ILE A 6 34.26 -18.07 -32.48
CA ILE A 6 33.79 -19.35 -31.99
C ILE A 6 32.65 -19.03 -31.01
N LYS A 7 31.42 -19.33 -31.40
CA LYS A 7 30.24 -19.25 -30.49
C LYS A 7 30.46 -20.31 -29.41
N PRO A 8 30.39 -19.94 -28.11
CA PRO A 8 30.49 -20.92 -27.03
C PRO A 8 29.38 -21.96 -27.18
N ASN A 9 29.75 -23.22 -27.22
CA ASN A 9 28.83 -24.35 -27.38
C ASN A 9 28.11 -24.61 -26.06
N TYR A 10 27.03 -23.89 -25.80
CA TYR A 10 26.16 -24.14 -24.65
C TYR A 10 25.45 -25.46 -24.87
N ARG A 11 25.98 -26.56 -24.32
CA ARG A 11 25.26 -27.82 -24.26
C ARG A 11 23.95 -27.62 -23.51
N ARG A 12 22.82 -28.08 -24.06
CA ARG A 12 21.51 -28.06 -23.40
C ARG A 12 21.61 -28.88 -22.12
N ARG A 13 21.83 -28.19 -20.99
CA ARG A 13 21.99 -28.80 -19.66
C ARG A 13 20.66 -28.74 -18.92
N VAL A 14 20.23 -29.85 -18.34
CA VAL A 14 19.15 -29.89 -17.37
C VAL A 14 19.72 -29.36 -16.05
N LEU A 15 19.18 -28.23 -15.56
CA LEU A 15 19.62 -27.65 -14.30
C LEU A 15 19.20 -28.54 -13.13
N ARG A 16 20.09 -28.76 -12.18
CA ARG A 16 19.87 -29.54 -10.98
C ARG A 16 19.60 -28.63 -9.78
N LEU A 17 19.17 -29.20 -8.68
CA LEU A 17 18.83 -28.47 -7.46
C LEU A 17 19.98 -27.56 -6.98
N PRO A 18 21.25 -27.99 -6.91
CA PRO A 18 22.35 -27.10 -6.51
C PRO A 18 22.55 -25.89 -7.44
N ASP A 19 22.39 -26.08 -8.76
CA ASP A 19 22.51 -24.99 -9.73
C ASP A 19 21.38 -23.95 -9.54
N LEU A 20 20.15 -24.45 -9.33
CA LEU A 20 18.96 -23.61 -9.12
C LEU A 20 18.99 -22.87 -7.76
N ASP A 21 19.51 -23.51 -6.72
CA ASP A 21 19.66 -22.88 -5.41
C ASP A 21 20.72 -21.77 -5.44
N HIS A 22 21.82 -21.96 -6.17
CA HIS A 22 22.82 -20.92 -6.39
C HIS A 22 22.20 -19.70 -7.09
N CYS A 23 21.49 -19.91 -8.20
CA CYS A 23 20.80 -18.82 -8.91
C CYS A 23 19.75 -18.15 -8.03
N LYS A 24 19.00 -18.91 -7.20
CA LYS A 24 18.04 -18.34 -6.23
C LYS A 24 18.73 -17.39 -5.27
N LEU A 25 19.85 -17.79 -4.68
CA LEU A 25 20.60 -16.92 -3.77
C LEU A 25 21.08 -15.64 -4.45
N ALA A 26 21.56 -15.71 -5.69
CA ALA A 26 21.94 -14.55 -6.48
C ALA A 26 20.77 -13.59 -6.69
N VAL A 27 19.58 -14.13 -7.08
CA VAL A 27 18.34 -13.32 -7.17
C VAL A 27 18.03 -12.64 -5.85
N LEU A 28 18.03 -13.38 -4.73
CA LEU A 28 17.64 -12.84 -3.43
C LEU A 28 18.62 -11.77 -2.93
N ASN A 29 19.90 -11.93 -3.19
CA ASN A 29 20.93 -10.96 -2.83
C ASN A 29 20.85 -9.66 -3.65
N SER A 30 20.36 -9.73 -4.89
CA SER A 30 20.13 -8.55 -5.73
C SER A 30 18.92 -7.71 -5.33
N LEU A 31 18.06 -8.20 -4.41
CA LEU A 31 16.84 -7.52 -3.96
C LEU A 31 17.09 -6.70 -2.70
N GLY A 32 16.88 -5.38 -2.76
CA GLY A 32 17.09 -4.47 -1.64
C GLY A 32 16.05 -4.57 -0.52
N SER A 33 14.82 -5.05 -0.82
CA SER A 33 13.71 -5.09 0.14
C SER A 33 13.52 -6.48 0.75
N PRO A 34 13.49 -6.62 2.10
CA PRO A 34 13.18 -7.89 2.77
C PRO A 34 11.82 -8.48 2.38
N ALA A 35 10.82 -7.63 2.10
CA ALA A 35 9.51 -8.06 1.64
C ALA A 35 9.59 -8.66 0.23
N SER A 36 10.34 -8.03 -0.68
CA SER A 36 10.57 -8.56 -2.03
C SER A 36 11.33 -9.88 -1.98
N ARG A 37 12.36 -9.99 -1.12
CA ARG A 37 13.11 -11.25 -0.94
C ARG A 37 12.19 -12.39 -0.58
N ARG A 38 11.33 -12.25 0.45
CA ARG A 38 10.38 -13.30 0.87
C ARG A 38 9.43 -13.72 -0.24
N VAL A 39 8.95 -12.75 -1.01
CA VAL A 39 8.00 -13.01 -2.10
C VAL A 39 8.68 -13.74 -3.27
N TYR A 40 9.88 -13.31 -3.64
CA TYR A 40 10.66 -13.97 -4.70
C TYR A 40 11.15 -15.35 -4.27
N GLU A 41 11.60 -15.48 -3.03
CA GLU A 41 11.99 -16.77 -2.46
C GLU A 41 10.85 -17.79 -2.53
N TYR A 42 9.65 -17.40 -2.08
CA TYR A 42 8.47 -18.26 -2.18
C TYR A 42 8.17 -18.64 -3.63
N ALA A 43 8.17 -17.68 -4.55
CA ALA A 43 7.86 -17.92 -5.96
C ALA A 43 8.89 -18.84 -6.63
N ILE A 44 10.18 -18.63 -6.36
CA ILE A 44 11.26 -19.45 -6.89
C ILE A 44 11.20 -20.87 -6.31
N ASN A 45 10.96 -21.02 -5.00
CA ASN A 45 10.81 -22.33 -4.38
C ASN A 45 9.62 -23.12 -4.97
N GLN A 46 8.48 -22.45 -5.24
CA GLN A 46 7.35 -23.08 -5.93
C GLN A 46 7.72 -23.54 -7.34
N PHE A 47 8.46 -22.72 -8.09
CA PHE A 47 8.93 -23.09 -9.42
C PHE A 47 9.93 -24.26 -9.38
N ILE A 48 10.91 -24.22 -8.48
CA ILE A 48 11.91 -25.29 -8.33
C ILE A 48 11.23 -26.61 -7.96
N ALA A 49 10.32 -26.61 -6.99
CA ALA A 49 9.57 -27.79 -6.57
C ALA A 49 8.78 -28.38 -7.76
N TRP A 50 8.07 -27.56 -8.52
CA TRP A 50 7.35 -28.01 -9.71
C TRP A 50 8.31 -28.50 -10.81
N TYR A 51 9.37 -27.76 -11.12
CA TYR A 51 10.32 -28.09 -12.18
C TYR A 51 11.06 -29.43 -11.90
N CYS A 52 11.37 -29.70 -10.63
CA CYS A 52 12.05 -30.92 -10.23
C CYS A 52 11.11 -32.12 -10.09
N SER A 53 9.79 -31.93 -9.96
CA SER A 53 8.79 -33.02 -9.89
C SER A 53 8.39 -33.57 -11.27
N GLU A 54 8.52 -32.77 -12.32
CA GLU A 54 8.23 -33.12 -13.69
C GLU A 54 9.40 -33.88 -14.35
N PRO A 55 9.17 -34.66 -15.43
CA PRO A 55 10.25 -35.20 -16.24
C PRO A 55 11.21 -34.07 -16.66
N ARG A 56 12.49 -34.22 -16.37
CA ARG A 56 13.50 -33.15 -16.47
C ARG A 56 13.74 -32.75 -17.92
N LEU A 57 13.13 -31.64 -18.30
CA LEU A 57 13.40 -30.95 -19.55
C LEU A 57 14.42 -29.83 -19.31
N ALA A 58 15.25 -29.54 -20.29
CA ALA A 58 16.12 -28.38 -20.24
C ALA A 58 15.28 -27.09 -20.05
N LEU A 59 15.68 -26.26 -19.12
CA LEU A 59 14.99 -25.00 -18.82
C LEU A 59 14.99 -24.09 -20.06
N ASN A 60 13.80 -23.85 -20.58
CA ASN A 60 13.56 -23.03 -21.76
C ASN A 60 12.19 -22.38 -21.73
N ARG A 61 11.85 -21.61 -22.77
CA ARG A 61 10.56 -20.94 -22.92
C ARG A 61 9.36 -21.90 -22.78
N ILE A 62 9.45 -23.11 -23.36
CA ILE A 62 8.32 -24.08 -23.34
C ILE A 62 8.05 -24.54 -21.92
N VAL A 63 9.08 -24.84 -21.14
CA VAL A 63 8.96 -25.21 -19.74
C VAL A 63 8.25 -24.12 -18.93
N VAL A 64 8.65 -22.86 -19.13
CA VAL A 64 8.02 -21.73 -18.40
C VAL A 64 6.58 -21.47 -18.84
N VAL A 65 6.24 -21.72 -20.13
CA VAL A 65 4.85 -21.70 -20.59
C VAL A 65 4.03 -22.81 -19.92
N ARG A 66 4.56 -24.03 -19.81
CA ARG A 66 3.90 -25.15 -19.06
C ARG A 66 3.70 -24.78 -17.61
N TYR A 67 4.71 -24.19 -16.97
CA TYR A 67 4.57 -23.69 -15.60
C TYR A 67 3.46 -22.65 -15.46
N ARG A 68 3.35 -21.69 -16.40
CA ARG A 68 2.25 -20.72 -16.42
C ARG A 68 0.90 -21.44 -16.49
N MET A 69 0.74 -22.41 -17.39
CA MET A 69 -0.50 -23.19 -17.52
C MET A 69 -0.80 -23.96 -16.22
N HIS A 70 0.21 -24.54 -15.57
CA HIS A 70 0.06 -25.16 -14.26
C HIS A 70 -0.43 -24.18 -13.18
N LEU A 71 0.06 -22.93 -13.17
CA LEU A 71 -0.43 -21.91 -12.26
C LEU A 71 -1.88 -21.49 -12.56
N GLU A 72 -2.24 -21.42 -13.84
CA GLU A 72 -3.60 -21.12 -14.32
C GLU A 72 -4.58 -22.23 -13.91
N SER A 73 -4.19 -23.51 -14.07
CA SER A 73 -5.03 -24.67 -13.67
C SER A 73 -5.28 -24.73 -12.17
N ARG A 74 -4.42 -24.13 -11.35
CA ARG A 74 -4.63 -23.97 -9.90
C ARG A 74 -5.59 -22.83 -9.53
N GLY A 75 -6.17 -22.13 -10.48
CA GLY A 75 -7.10 -21.02 -10.26
C GLY A 75 -6.47 -19.79 -9.60
N LEU A 76 -5.15 -19.62 -9.70
CA LEU A 76 -4.47 -18.47 -9.08
C LEU A 76 -4.84 -17.17 -9.81
N ALA A 77 -4.91 -16.07 -9.03
CA ALA A 77 -5.16 -14.75 -9.60
C ALA A 77 -4.05 -14.32 -10.57
N ALA A 78 -4.42 -13.60 -11.65
CA ALA A 78 -3.50 -13.15 -12.69
C ALA A 78 -2.26 -12.42 -12.13
N ASN A 79 -2.44 -11.56 -11.12
CA ASN A 79 -1.33 -10.86 -10.46
C ASN A 79 -0.35 -11.83 -9.76
N THR A 80 -0.87 -12.87 -9.11
CA THR A 80 -0.04 -13.89 -8.46
C THR A 80 0.76 -14.67 -9.48
N ILE A 81 0.13 -15.08 -10.58
CA ILE A 81 0.79 -15.78 -11.68
C ILE A 81 1.90 -14.90 -12.28
N ASN A 82 1.58 -13.64 -12.58
CA ASN A 82 2.53 -12.70 -13.17
C ASN A 82 3.72 -12.41 -12.25
N GLN A 83 3.48 -12.36 -10.95
CA GLN A 83 4.54 -12.20 -9.96
C GLN A 83 5.45 -13.43 -9.89
N GLN A 84 4.89 -14.64 -9.91
CA GLN A 84 5.70 -15.87 -9.97
C GLN A 84 6.50 -15.94 -11.28
N LEU A 85 5.91 -15.60 -12.40
CA LEU A 85 6.62 -15.53 -13.69
C LEU A 85 7.74 -14.48 -13.68
N ALA A 86 7.57 -13.34 -12.99
CA ALA A 86 8.62 -12.35 -12.85
C ALA A 86 9.83 -12.90 -12.08
N ALA A 87 9.58 -13.67 -11.02
CA ALA A 87 10.64 -14.34 -10.25
C ALA A 87 11.38 -15.40 -11.08
N VAL A 88 10.65 -16.20 -11.87
CA VAL A 88 11.24 -17.21 -12.76
C VAL A 88 12.09 -16.57 -13.88
N ARG A 89 11.62 -15.45 -14.45
CA ARG A 89 12.43 -14.70 -15.44
C ARG A 89 13.72 -14.19 -14.84
N ARG A 90 13.66 -13.64 -13.62
CA ARG A 90 14.87 -13.20 -12.91
C ARG A 90 15.82 -14.36 -12.64
N LEU A 91 15.31 -15.50 -12.20
CA LEU A 91 16.09 -16.73 -12.01
C LEU A 91 16.78 -17.17 -13.31
N ALA A 92 16.08 -17.07 -14.45
CA ALA A 92 16.65 -17.43 -15.75
C ALA A 92 17.79 -16.47 -16.18
N HIS A 93 17.69 -15.18 -15.87
CA HIS A 93 18.78 -14.23 -16.13
C HIS A 93 20.00 -14.53 -15.26
N GLU A 94 19.81 -14.73 -13.95
CA GLU A 94 20.93 -15.10 -13.05
C GLU A 94 21.60 -16.43 -13.47
N ALA A 95 20.79 -17.38 -13.97
CA ALA A 95 21.33 -18.62 -14.53
C ALA A 95 22.17 -18.38 -15.82
N ALA A 96 21.78 -17.40 -16.62
CA ALA A 96 22.54 -17.01 -17.81
C ALA A 96 23.84 -16.29 -17.42
N ASP A 97 23.77 -15.36 -16.48
CA ASP A 97 24.92 -14.61 -15.97
C ASP A 97 25.95 -15.54 -15.29
N SER A 98 25.46 -16.62 -14.66
CA SER A 98 26.29 -17.68 -14.08
C SER A 98 26.79 -18.72 -15.10
N GLY A 99 26.52 -18.57 -16.39
CA GLY A 99 26.91 -19.52 -17.45
C GLY A 99 26.19 -20.87 -17.43
N LEU A 100 25.14 -21.02 -16.61
CA LEU A 100 24.34 -22.25 -16.51
C LEU A 100 23.26 -22.35 -17.60
N LEU A 101 22.85 -21.22 -18.16
CA LEU A 101 21.88 -21.09 -19.24
C LEU A 101 22.43 -20.20 -20.34
N SER A 102 22.08 -20.45 -21.62
CA SER A 102 22.49 -19.51 -22.64
C SER A 102 21.66 -18.21 -22.59
N PRO A 103 22.23 -17.04 -22.95
CA PRO A 103 21.51 -15.78 -22.98
C PRO A 103 20.26 -15.82 -23.88
N GLU A 104 20.29 -16.57 -24.98
CA GLU A 104 19.17 -16.73 -25.91
C GLU A 104 18.00 -17.48 -25.26
N LEU A 105 18.29 -18.49 -24.42
CA LEU A 105 17.27 -19.22 -23.67
C LEU A 105 16.66 -18.34 -22.60
N ALA A 106 17.45 -17.56 -21.85
CA ALA A 106 16.97 -16.59 -20.87
C ALA A 106 16.09 -15.52 -21.53
N ALA A 107 16.52 -14.97 -22.67
CA ALA A 107 15.73 -14.05 -23.47
C ALA A 107 14.43 -14.70 -23.98
N GLY A 108 14.47 -15.98 -24.37
CA GLY A 108 13.28 -16.76 -24.74
C GLY A 108 12.28 -16.88 -23.58
N ILE A 109 12.77 -17.16 -22.37
CA ILE A 109 11.95 -17.22 -21.14
C ILE A 109 11.34 -15.85 -20.83
N SER A 110 12.08 -14.77 -20.98
CA SER A 110 11.60 -13.41 -20.73
C SER A 110 10.44 -13.02 -21.65
N ARG A 111 10.37 -13.57 -22.87
CA ARG A 111 9.26 -13.37 -23.82
C ARG A 111 7.98 -14.15 -23.47
N VAL A 112 7.97 -15.00 -22.45
CA VAL A 112 6.73 -15.65 -22.02
C VAL A 112 5.75 -14.58 -21.53
N LYS A 113 4.62 -14.44 -22.21
CA LYS A 113 3.59 -13.45 -21.83
C LYS A 113 2.92 -13.87 -20.53
N GLY A 114 2.68 -12.89 -19.65
CA GLY A 114 1.87 -13.10 -18.46
C GLY A 114 0.38 -13.29 -18.79
N VAL A 115 -0.40 -13.55 -17.74
CA VAL A 115 -1.86 -13.65 -17.83
C VAL A 115 -2.44 -12.22 -17.88
N LYS A 116 -3.32 -11.96 -18.85
CA LYS A 116 -4.01 -10.68 -18.95
C LYS A 116 -4.98 -10.53 -17.77
N GLN A 117 -4.94 -9.40 -17.13
CA GLN A 117 -5.97 -9.01 -16.18
C GLN A 117 -7.05 -8.26 -16.97
N LEU A 118 -8.22 -8.87 -17.09
CA LEU A 118 -9.38 -8.25 -17.72
C LEU A 118 -10.14 -7.48 -16.66
N GLY A 119 -10.49 -6.24 -17.01
CA GLY A 119 -11.24 -5.35 -16.11
C GLY A 119 -10.41 -4.70 -15.02
N PHE A 120 -11.01 -3.71 -14.38
CA PHE A 120 -10.46 -2.95 -13.27
C PHE A 120 -11.34 -3.18 -12.04
N ARG A 121 -10.74 -3.72 -10.97
CA ARG A 121 -11.44 -3.81 -9.68
C ARG A 121 -11.19 -2.50 -8.94
N PHE A 122 -12.27 -1.76 -8.68
CA PHE A 122 -12.17 -0.51 -7.92
C PHE A 122 -11.70 -0.74 -6.48
N GLY A 123 -11.79 -1.94 -5.95
CA GLY A 123 -11.52 -2.25 -4.55
C GLY A 123 -12.62 -1.72 -3.63
N ASN A 124 -12.50 -2.04 -2.34
CA ASN A 124 -13.47 -1.60 -1.35
C ASN A 124 -13.06 -0.23 -0.77
N TRP A 125 -14.04 0.59 -0.43
CA TRP A 125 -13.91 1.78 0.40
C TRP A 125 -15.17 1.94 1.23
N LEU A 126 -15.09 2.70 2.30
CA LEU A 126 -16.20 2.96 3.21
C LEU A 126 -16.73 4.38 3.01
N SER A 127 -18.03 4.59 3.24
CA SER A 127 -18.57 5.92 3.38
C SER A 127 -18.11 6.57 4.69
N ALA A 128 -18.42 7.86 4.89
CA ALA A 128 -18.13 8.56 6.14
C ALA A 128 -18.87 7.92 7.33
N GLU A 129 -20.14 7.56 7.13
CA GLU A 129 -21.02 6.91 8.13
C GLU A 129 -20.49 5.54 8.49
N GLN A 130 -20.12 4.71 7.50
CA GLN A 130 -19.53 3.40 7.71
C GLN A 130 -18.19 3.50 8.44
N SER A 131 -17.37 4.49 8.10
CA SER A 131 -16.08 4.73 8.78
C SER A 131 -16.29 5.14 10.24
N SER A 132 -17.26 5.99 10.51
CA SER A 132 -17.65 6.39 11.87
C SER A 132 -18.16 5.19 12.68
N GLU A 133 -18.95 4.31 12.07
CA GLU A 133 -19.46 3.11 12.72
C GLU A 133 -18.31 2.14 13.08
N VAL A 134 -17.33 1.93 12.20
CA VAL A 134 -16.14 1.13 12.49
C VAL A 134 -15.35 1.71 13.68
N LEU A 135 -15.21 3.05 13.75
CA LEU A 135 -14.54 3.73 14.86
C LEU A 135 -15.30 3.52 16.18
N LYS A 136 -16.63 3.59 16.20
CA LYS A 136 -17.44 3.33 17.41
C LYS A 136 -17.19 1.93 17.98
N HIS A 137 -17.02 0.93 17.14
CA HIS A 137 -16.72 -0.45 17.59
C HIS A 137 -15.32 -0.63 18.19
N ALA A 138 -14.42 0.33 18.03
CA ALA A 138 -13.14 0.37 18.71
C ALA A 138 -13.16 1.22 20.00
N CYS A 139 -14.20 2.02 20.23
CA CYS A 139 -14.32 2.88 21.40
C CYS A 139 -14.41 2.06 22.70
N GLY A 140 -13.87 2.60 23.78
CA GLY A 140 -13.95 2.05 25.14
C GLY A 140 -12.79 2.50 26.02
N ASP A 141 -12.93 2.28 27.33
CA ASP A 141 -11.98 2.76 28.33
C ASP A 141 -10.76 1.85 28.52
N SER A 142 -10.84 0.61 28.02
CA SER A 142 -9.73 -0.32 28.17
C SER A 142 -8.49 0.13 27.38
N MET A 143 -7.31 -0.19 27.90
CA MET A 143 -6.04 0.08 27.21
C MET A 143 -6.00 -0.44 25.78
N ARG A 144 -6.64 -1.58 25.53
CA ARG A 144 -6.73 -2.17 24.18
C ARG A 144 -7.66 -1.33 23.30
N ALA A 145 -8.81 -0.89 23.80
CA ALA A 145 -9.74 -0.06 23.06
C ALA A 145 -9.10 1.30 22.67
N LYS A 146 -8.44 1.96 23.62
CA LYS A 146 -7.71 3.23 23.34
C LYS A 146 -6.65 3.05 22.26
N ARG A 147 -5.87 1.96 22.30
CA ARG A 147 -4.89 1.64 21.27
C ARG A 147 -5.54 1.38 19.91
N ASP A 148 -6.56 0.55 19.90
CA ASP A 148 -7.22 0.08 18.66
C ASP A 148 -7.94 1.25 17.99
N TYR A 149 -8.59 2.12 18.77
CA TYR A 149 -9.19 3.35 18.29
C TYR A 149 -8.15 4.31 17.67
N ALA A 150 -7.04 4.56 18.37
CA ALA A 150 -5.96 5.40 17.83
C ALA A 150 -5.36 4.82 16.54
N MET A 151 -5.20 3.50 16.44
CA MET A 151 -4.74 2.85 15.20
C MET A 151 -5.72 3.07 14.05
N LEU A 152 -7.03 2.89 14.27
CA LEU A 152 -8.05 3.13 13.25
C LEU A 152 -8.13 4.60 12.87
N ALA A 153 -8.06 5.52 13.83
CA ALA A 153 -8.03 6.95 13.58
C ALA A 153 -6.87 7.35 12.67
N MET A 154 -5.66 6.83 12.93
CA MET A 154 -4.49 7.06 12.08
C MET A 154 -4.64 6.46 10.67
N LEU A 155 -5.28 5.29 10.53
CA LEU A 155 -5.52 4.68 9.23
C LEU A 155 -6.56 5.46 8.41
N PHE A 156 -7.64 5.92 9.04
CA PHE A 156 -8.70 6.69 8.37
C PHE A 156 -8.31 8.14 8.09
N GLY A 157 -7.68 8.82 9.06
CA GLY A 157 -7.39 10.25 8.97
C GLY A 157 -6.09 10.56 8.23
N CYS A 158 -5.07 9.70 8.36
CA CYS A 158 -3.75 9.93 7.75
C CYS A 158 -3.42 8.96 6.61
N GLY A 159 -4.23 7.95 6.38
CA GLY A 159 -4.07 7.01 5.29
C GLY A 159 -2.78 6.19 5.33
N PHE A 160 -2.25 5.84 6.50
CA PHE A 160 -1.02 5.06 6.65
C PHE A 160 -1.09 3.67 6.03
N ARG A 161 0.05 3.17 5.55
CA ARG A 161 0.23 1.73 5.32
C ARG A 161 0.44 1.02 6.65
N ARG A 162 0.05 -0.26 6.76
CA ARG A 162 0.26 -1.05 7.99
C ARG A 162 1.72 -1.02 8.49
N SER A 163 2.67 -1.10 7.56
CA SER A 163 4.10 -1.06 7.90
C SER A 163 4.55 0.30 8.44
N GLU A 164 4.00 1.38 7.91
CA GLU A 164 4.25 2.74 8.37
C GLU A 164 3.68 2.93 9.78
N LEU A 165 2.41 2.55 9.99
CA LEU A 165 1.74 2.66 11.29
C LEU A 165 2.48 1.92 12.42
N VAL A 166 2.92 0.68 12.19
CA VAL A 166 3.63 -0.09 13.23
C VAL A 166 5.07 0.37 13.45
N GLY A 167 5.63 1.09 12.48
CA GLY A 167 6.97 1.67 12.56
C GLY A 167 7.02 3.05 13.16
N LEU A 168 5.86 3.72 13.33
CA LEU A 168 5.77 5.10 13.77
C LEU A 168 6.37 5.30 15.16
N GLU A 169 7.27 6.29 15.27
CA GLU A 169 7.97 6.64 16.51
C GLU A 169 7.46 7.97 17.09
N ALA A 170 7.63 8.16 18.39
CA ALA A 170 7.07 9.30 19.10
C ALA A 170 7.71 10.64 18.69
N ASP A 171 8.99 10.64 18.36
CA ASP A 171 9.76 11.80 17.90
C ASP A 171 9.41 12.26 16.46
N GLU A 172 8.81 11.37 15.65
CA GLU A 172 8.28 11.72 14.32
C GLU A 172 7.02 12.59 14.40
N ILE A 173 6.32 12.66 15.57
CA ILE A 173 5.13 13.49 15.76
C ILE A 173 5.53 14.90 16.19
N GLN A 174 5.44 15.83 15.26
CA GLN A 174 5.90 17.21 15.49
C GLN A 174 4.87 18.24 15.03
N MET A 175 4.92 19.42 15.66
CA MET A 175 4.17 20.59 15.20
C MET A 175 4.90 21.23 14.02
N ARG A 176 4.21 21.44 12.91
CA ARG A 176 4.70 22.10 11.70
C ARG A 176 3.67 23.07 11.18
N GLN A 177 4.04 24.33 11.01
CA GLN A 177 3.15 25.38 10.48
C GLN A 177 1.77 25.46 11.17
N GLY A 178 1.74 25.28 12.50
CA GLY A 178 0.50 25.29 13.27
C GLY A 178 -0.32 23.98 13.22
N HIS A 179 0.17 22.94 12.53
CA HIS A 179 -0.47 21.64 12.44
C HIS A 179 0.41 20.52 12.98
N TRP A 180 -0.21 19.54 13.62
CA TRP A 180 0.46 18.29 13.96
C TRP A 180 0.74 17.48 12.69
N ALA A 181 1.93 16.91 12.61
CA ALA A 181 2.32 16.09 11.49
C ALA A 181 3.27 14.96 11.90
N VAL A 182 3.24 13.86 11.14
CA VAL A 182 4.31 12.88 11.12
C VAL A 182 5.33 13.36 10.11
N VAL A 183 6.53 13.70 10.59
CA VAL A 183 7.62 14.19 9.74
C VAL A 183 8.53 13.05 9.31
N ASP A 184 9.14 13.21 8.13
CA ASP A 184 10.14 12.30 7.58
C ASP A 184 9.73 10.83 7.50
N LEU A 185 8.44 10.58 7.37
CA LEU A 185 7.89 9.23 7.24
C LEU A 185 8.46 8.51 6.02
N ILE A 186 9.21 7.45 6.24
CA ILE A 186 9.82 6.63 5.20
C ILE A 186 8.79 5.63 4.66
N GLY A 187 8.32 5.86 3.45
CA GLY A 187 7.37 5.02 2.75
C GLY A 187 8.03 3.86 1.97
N LYS A 188 7.19 3.15 1.20
CA LYS A 188 7.65 2.08 0.31
C LYS A 188 8.62 2.65 -0.75
N GLY A 189 9.78 2.00 -0.90
CA GLY A 189 10.81 2.42 -1.85
C GLY A 189 11.73 3.53 -1.34
N GLY A 190 11.69 3.86 -0.03
CA GLY A 190 12.53 4.89 0.58
C GLY A 190 12.03 6.32 0.33
N HIS A 191 10.83 6.50 -0.20
CA HIS A 191 10.25 7.84 -0.37
C HIS A 191 9.89 8.43 0.99
N ILE A 192 10.43 9.61 1.26
CA ILE A 192 10.18 10.37 2.49
C ILE A 192 9.03 11.34 2.24
N ARG A 193 8.12 11.47 3.21
CA ARG A 193 7.03 12.44 3.18
C ARG A 193 6.61 12.87 4.58
N THR A 194 6.05 14.06 4.68
CA THR A 194 5.37 14.54 5.88
C THR A 194 3.86 14.34 5.73
N VAL A 195 3.22 13.83 6.78
CA VAL A 195 1.79 13.51 6.79
C VAL A 195 1.11 14.34 7.87
N PRO A 196 0.21 15.29 7.53
CA PRO A 196 -0.54 16.06 8.50
C PRO A 196 -1.48 15.14 9.30
N ILE A 197 -1.62 15.44 10.60
CA ILE A 197 -2.49 14.73 11.53
C ILE A 197 -3.68 15.63 11.88
N PRO A 198 -4.91 15.29 11.50
CA PRO A 198 -6.09 16.02 11.91
C PRO A 198 -6.24 16.04 13.45
N GLU A 199 -6.83 17.08 14.01
CA GLU A 199 -6.97 17.25 15.47
C GLU A 199 -7.68 16.08 16.16
N TRP A 200 -8.76 15.56 15.56
CA TRP A 200 -9.46 14.40 16.10
C TRP A 200 -8.59 13.13 16.15
N VAL A 201 -7.69 12.97 15.16
CA VAL A 201 -6.72 11.87 15.14
C VAL A 201 -5.65 12.07 16.21
N LYS A 202 -5.18 13.32 16.35
CA LYS A 202 -4.20 13.68 17.38
C LYS A 202 -4.77 13.44 18.78
N ALA A 203 -6.00 13.85 19.03
CA ALA A 203 -6.69 13.60 20.31
C ALA A 203 -6.79 12.09 20.63
N ALA A 204 -7.13 11.26 19.64
CA ALA A 204 -7.17 9.81 19.79
C ALA A 204 -5.78 9.23 20.10
N LEU A 205 -4.75 9.75 19.42
CA LEU A 205 -3.37 9.35 19.64
C LEU A 205 -2.88 9.72 21.03
N ASP A 206 -3.20 10.93 21.51
CA ASP A 206 -2.85 11.41 22.84
C ASP A 206 -3.52 10.60 23.95
N GLN A 207 -4.79 10.28 23.81
CA GLN A 207 -5.50 9.39 24.74
C GLN A 207 -4.78 8.04 24.91
N TRP A 208 -4.29 7.49 23.81
CA TRP A 208 -3.51 6.25 23.83
C TRP A 208 -2.13 6.46 24.47
N THR A 209 -1.34 7.42 23.99
CA THR A 209 0.05 7.63 24.43
C THR A 209 0.15 7.99 25.92
N VAL A 210 -0.76 8.84 26.41
CA VAL A 210 -0.88 9.21 27.82
C VAL A 210 -1.26 7.98 28.66
N ALA A 211 -2.30 7.25 28.28
CA ALA A 211 -2.73 6.06 29.01
C ALA A 211 -1.66 4.97 29.04
N ALA A 212 -0.95 4.77 27.93
CA ALA A 212 0.10 3.77 27.79
C ALA A 212 1.48 4.23 28.30
N LYS A 213 1.61 5.50 28.73
CA LYS A 213 2.87 6.13 29.14
C LYS A 213 3.97 5.98 28.10
N VAL A 214 3.62 6.23 26.81
CA VAL A 214 4.56 6.19 25.71
C VAL A 214 5.15 7.58 25.53
N THR A 215 6.43 7.74 25.87
CA THR A 215 7.18 8.98 25.73
C THR A 215 8.24 8.92 24.64
N ASP A 216 8.66 7.70 24.27
CA ASP A 216 9.76 7.45 23.32
C ASP A 216 9.53 6.19 22.49
N GLY A 217 10.31 6.04 21.44
CA GLY A 217 10.29 4.88 20.56
C GLY A 217 8.94 4.67 19.88
N ARG A 218 8.61 3.42 19.54
CA ARG A 218 7.39 3.13 18.79
C ARG A 218 6.13 3.46 19.58
N ILE A 219 5.22 4.18 18.93
CA ILE A 219 3.97 4.64 19.51
C ILE A 219 3.06 3.46 19.87
N PHE A 220 2.86 2.52 18.94
CA PHE A 220 1.93 1.41 19.16
C PHE A 220 2.65 0.22 19.78
N ARG A 221 2.26 -0.12 20.99
CA ARG A 221 2.83 -1.23 21.78
C ARG A 221 1.80 -2.33 22.02
N ALA A 222 2.27 -3.52 22.36
CA ALA A 222 1.40 -4.64 22.66
C ALA A 222 0.68 -4.41 24.01
N VAL A 223 -0.58 -4.90 24.10
CA VAL A 223 -1.39 -4.86 25.31
C VAL A 223 -1.75 -6.29 25.69
N ALA A 224 -1.34 -6.72 26.88
CA ALA A 224 -1.69 -8.01 27.44
C ALA A 224 -3.20 -8.13 27.71
N ARG A 225 -3.69 -9.34 28.00
CA ARG A 225 -5.11 -9.57 28.32
C ARG A 225 -5.54 -8.81 29.59
N ALA A 226 -4.63 -8.67 30.53
CA ALA A 226 -4.84 -7.92 31.80
C ALA A 226 -4.71 -6.39 31.64
N GLY A 227 -4.62 -5.85 30.40
CA GLY A 227 -4.51 -4.43 30.15
C GLY A 227 -3.08 -3.85 30.28
N LYS A 228 -2.08 -4.64 30.66
CA LYS A 228 -0.69 -4.18 30.77
C LYS A 228 -0.07 -3.96 29.40
N VAL A 229 0.49 -2.77 29.17
CA VAL A 229 1.30 -2.45 27.98
C VAL A 229 2.68 -3.11 28.12
N TRP A 230 3.17 -3.72 27.03
CA TRP A 230 4.47 -4.39 27.02
C TRP A 230 5.10 -4.39 25.64
N GLY A 231 6.40 -4.69 25.58
CA GLY A 231 7.18 -4.79 24.35
C GLY A 231 7.49 -3.43 23.71
N LYS A 232 8.34 -3.46 22.69
CA LYS A 232 8.82 -2.26 21.99
C LYS A 232 7.99 -1.90 20.73
N GLY A 233 6.90 -2.63 20.46
CA GLY A 233 6.06 -2.38 19.28
C GLY A 233 5.04 -3.50 19.06
N ILE A 234 4.34 -3.42 17.94
CA ILE A 234 3.36 -4.42 17.46
C ILE A 234 3.72 -4.93 16.08
N SER A 235 3.18 -6.09 15.71
CA SER A 235 3.30 -6.60 14.35
C SER A 235 2.19 -6.06 13.44
N GLN A 236 2.42 -6.10 12.12
CA GLN A 236 1.40 -5.74 11.13
C GLN A 236 0.14 -6.63 11.20
N ASN A 237 0.26 -7.84 11.77
CA ASN A 237 -0.88 -8.73 11.96
C ASN A 237 -1.85 -8.22 13.02
N VAL A 238 -1.35 -7.52 14.06
CA VAL A 238 -2.22 -6.88 15.06
C VAL A 238 -3.10 -5.83 14.39
N VAL A 239 -2.53 -4.98 13.56
CA VAL A 239 -3.29 -3.97 12.79
C VAL A 239 -4.34 -4.61 11.88
N TRP A 240 -3.96 -5.68 11.19
CA TRP A 240 -4.89 -6.42 10.34
C TRP A 240 -6.06 -6.99 11.14
N TYR A 241 -5.76 -7.59 12.29
CA TYR A 241 -6.77 -8.19 13.17
C TYR A 241 -7.73 -7.14 13.73
N VAL A 242 -7.21 -6.00 14.19
CA VAL A 242 -8.04 -4.89 14.71
C VAL A 242 -9.00 -4.39 13.63
N VAL A 243 -8.47 -4.06 12.44
CA VAL A 243 -9.31 -3.59 11.32
C VAL A 243 -10.39 -4.61 11.00
N LYS A 244 -10.00 -5.89 10.84
CA LYS A 244 -10.94 -6.94 10.49
C LYS A 244 -12.04 -7.10 11.55
N THR A 245 -11.66 -7.18 12.81
CA THR A 245 -12.62 -7.36 13.91
C THR A 245 -13.59 -6.17 14.04
N CYS A 246 -13.10 -4.93 13.93
CA CYS A 246 -13.98 -3.76 14.03
C CYS A 246 -14.91 -3.63 12.81
N CYS A 247 -14.42 -3.93 11.62
CA CYS A 247 -15.26 -3.94 10.42
C CYS A 247 -16.33 -5.05 10.46
N GLU A 248 -15.97 -6.26 10.92
CA GLU A 248 -16.93 -7.35 11.09
C GLU A 248 -18.02 -7.02 12.11
N ARG A 249 -17.67 -6.37 13.23
CA ARG A 249 -18.63 -5.89 14.21
C ARG A 249 -19.56 -4.80 13.66
N ALA A 250 -19.07 -3.98 12.75
CA ALA A 250 -19.86 -3.00 12.01
C ALA A 250 -20.67 -3.61 10.85
N GLY A 251 -20.72 -4.94 10.71
CA GLY A 251 -21.42 -5.62 9.62
C GLY A 251 -20.75 -5.50 8.25
N LEU A 252 -19.47 -5.10 8.21
CA LEU A 252 -18.73 -4.86 6.98
C LEU A 252 -17.75 -6.02 6.71
N GLU A 253 -18.11 -6.87 5.76
CA GLU A 253 -17.26 -7.97 5.35
C GLU A 253 -16.19 -7.56 4.34
N ARG A 254 -15.10 -8.33 4.28
CA ARG A 254 -14.02 -8.24 3.27
C ARG A 254 -13.28 -6.91 3.24
N ILE A 255 -13.27 -6.15 4.32
CA ILE A 255 -12.47 -4.93 4.47
C ILE A 255 -11.09 -5.28 5.01
N ALA A 256 -10.07 -4.69 4.42
CA ALA A 256 -8.67 -4.84 4.81
C ALA A 256 -8.03 -3.47 5.12
N PRO A 257 -6.92 -3.41 5.86
CA PRO A 257 -6.26 -2.13 6.18
C PRO A 257 -5.92 -1.25 4.98
N HIS A 258 -5.70 -1.84 3.80
CA HIS A 258 -5.46 -1.08 2.58
C HIS A 258 -6.72 -0.38 2.05
N ASP A 259 -7.90 -0.93 2.35
CA ASP A 259 -9.18 -0.31 2.00
C ASP A 259 -9.46 0.92 2.86
N LEU A 260 -9.02 0.94 4.15
CA LEU A 260 -9.09 2.13 5.00
C LEU A 260 -8.25 3.28 4.44
N ARG A 261 -7.06 2.98 3.94
CA ARG A 261 -6.24 3.98 3.26
C ARG A 261 -6.91 4.50 1.97
N ARG A 262 -7.61 3.62 1.23
CA ARG A 262 -8.41 4.04 0.08
C ARG A 262 -9.61 4.89 0.52
N THR A 263 -10.24 4.52 1.62
CA THR A 263 -11.31 5.30 2.24
C THR A 263 -10.83 6.71 2.60
N CYS A 264 -9.68 6.85 3.26
CA CYS A 264 -9.09 8.15 3.54
C CYS A 264 -8.96 9.01 2.27
N ALA A 265 -8.38 8.45 1.20
CA ALA A 265 -8.25 9.15 -0.07
C ALA A 265 -9.60 9.58 -0.66
N LYS A 266 -10.58 8.66 -0.64
CA LYS A 266 -11.93 8.90 -1.17
C LYS A 266 -12.64 10.02 -0.39
N LEU A 267 -12.58 9.98 0.94
CA LEU A 267 -13.16 11.01 1.81
C LEU A 267 -12.49 12.36 1.58
N CYS A 268 -11.16 12.42 1.51
CA CYS A 268 -10.46 13.67 1.16
C CYS A 268 -10.92 14.23 -0.18
N HIS A 269 -11.03 13.38 -1.21
CA HIS A 269 -11.48 13.81 -2.54
C HIS A 269 -12.94 14.27 -2.54
N SER A 270 -13.83 13.53 -1.85
CA SER A 270 -15.26 13.88 -1.75
C SER A 270 -15.50 15.18 -0.98
N SER A 271 -14.56 15.56 -0.10
CA SER A 271 -14.56 16.84 0.63
C SER A 271 -13.89 17.98 -0.15
N GLY A 272 -13.63 17.81 -1.45
CA GLY A 272 -13.02 18.84 -2.30
C GLY A 272 -11.50 18.89 -2.29
N GLY A 273 -10.82 17.90 -1.68
CA GLY A 273 -9.36 17.83 -1.68
C GLY A 273 -8.77 17.62 -3.07
N GLU A 274 -7.73 18.37 -3.40
CA GLU A 274 -7.02 18.29 -4.67
C GLU A 274 -6.27 16.95 -4.83
N LEU A 275 -6.22 16.43 -6.06
CA LEU A 275 -5.56 15.14 -6.35
C LEU A 275 -4.08 15.13 -6.00
N GLU A 276 -3.39 16.23 -6.19
CA GLU A 276 -1.97 16.37 -5.86
C GLU A 276 -1.74 16.34 -4.35
N GLN A 277 -2.57 17.01 -3.57
CA GLN A 277 -2.50 16.97 -2.11
C GLN A 277 -2.77 15.56 -1.58
N ILE A 278 -3.73 14.85 -2.16
CA ILE A 278 -4.01 13.45 -1.84
C ILE A 278 -2.83 12.54 -2.27
N GLN A 279 -2.19 12.84 -3.40
CA GLN A 279 -0.99 12.13 -3.84
C GLN A 279 0.14 12.27 -2.81
N PHE A 280 0.41 13.49 -2.33
CA PHE A 280 1.44 13.75 -1.31
C PHE A 280 1.08 13.07 0.01
N LEU A 281 -0.16 13.22 0.49
CA LEU A 281 -0.65 12.53 1.70
C LEU A 281 -0.38 11.04 1.66
N LEU A 282 -0.70 10.42 0.53
CA LEU A 282 -0.54 8.98 0.35
C LEU A 282 0.90 8.57 -0.01
N GLY A 283 1.75 9.47 -0.50
CA GLY A 283 3.07 9.16 -1.04
C GLY A 283 2.97 8.21 -2.25
N HIS A 284 2.16 8.59 -3.23
CA HIS A 284 2.13 7.94 -4.53
C HIS A 284 3.14 8.61 -5.47
N ALA A 285 3.89 7.80 -6.22
CA ALA A 285 4.91 8.30 -7.13
C ALA A 285 4.34 9.08 -8.33
N SER A 286 3.04 8.93 -8.63
CA SER A 286 2.38 9.68 -9.71
C SER A 286 0.90 9.94 -9.41
N VAL A 287 0.38 11.06 -9.93
CA VAL A 287 -1.04 11.43 -9.86
C VAL A 287 -1.93 10.36 -10.50
N GLN A 288 -1.49 9.74 -11.61
CA GLN A 288 -2.21 8.65 -12.26
C GLN A 288 -2.45 7.45 -11.33
N THR A 289 -1.54 7.20 -10.38
CA THR A 289 -1.74 6.18 -9.35
C THR A 289 -2.85 6.61 -8.39
N THR A 290 -2.92 7.88 -8.03
CA THR A 290 -3.96 8.45 -7.17
C THR A 290 -5.32 8.44 -7.88
N GLU A 291 -5.40 8.88 -9.13
CA GLU A 291 -6.61 8.80 -9.97
C GLU A 291 -7.16 7.38 -10.06
N ARG A 292 -6.28 6.42 -10.38
CA ARG A 292 -6.65 5.00 -10.43
C ARG A 292 -7.12 4.49 -9.07
N TYR A 293 -6.50 4.96 -8.01
CA TYR A 293 -6.81 4.57 -6.64
C TYR A 293 -8.18 5.09 -6.19
N LEU A 294 -8.52 6.32 -6.60
CA LEU A 294 -9.79 6.97 -6.33
C LEU A 294 -10.91 6.53 -7.26
N GLY A 295 -10.57 5.96 -8.42
CA GLY A 295 -11.54 5.65 -9.46
C GLY A 295 -12.14 6.89 -10.11
N CYS A 296 -11.42 8.02 -10.15
CA CYS A 296 -11.89 9.31 -10.64
C CYS A 296 -12.32 9.30 -12.13
N LYS A 297 -11.97 8.25 -12.88
CA LYS A 297 -12.36 8.13 -14.29
C LYS A 297 -13.83 7.78 -14.50
N GLN A 298 -14.53 7.34 -13.47
CA GLN A 298 -15.96 7.04 -13.51
C GLN A 298 -16.62 7.59 -12.25
N ASN A 299 -17.49 8.56 -12.41
CA ASN A 299 -18.32 9.11 -11.34
C ASN A 299 -19.64 8.34 -11.32
N LEU A 300 -19.81 7.47 -10.33
CA LEU A 300 -21.03 6.69 -10.18
C LEU A 300 -22.15 7.49 -9.47
N GLY A 301 -21.83 8.61 -8.84
CA GLY A 301 -22.83 9.50 -8.24
C GLY A 301 -23.47 10.45 -9.26
N HIS A 302 -22.77 10.74 -10.34
CA HIS A 302 -23.24 11.53 -11.49
C HIS A 302 -22.63 10.93 -12.76
N PRO A 303 -23.14 9.80 -13.22
CA PRO A 303 -22.61 9.14 -14.41
C PRO A 303 -22.97 9.92 -15.66
N VAL A 304 -22.10 9.91 -16.65
CA VAL A 304 -22.28 10.70 -17.89
C VAL A 304 -23.49 10.25 -18.71
N ASN A 305 -23.97 9.05 -18.50
CA ASN A 305 -25.15 8.52 -19.17
C ASN A 305 -26.47 8.99 -18.54
N ASP A 306 -26.44 9.64 -17.35
CA ASP A 306 -27.63 10.31 -16.78
C ASP A 306 -27.88 11.69 -17.43
N LEU A 307 -26.97 12.16 -18.33
CA LEU A 307 -27.14 13.43 -19.04
C LEU A 307 -28.17 13.35 -20.20
N PHE A 308 -28.65 12.17 -20.54
CA PHE A 308 -29.67 11.98 -21.54
C PHE A 308 -30.66 10.90 -21.07
N ASP A 309 -31.93 11.13 -21.37
CA ASP A 309 -33.02 10.19 -21.16
C ASP A 309 -33.64 9.83 -22.51
N LEU A 310 -33.67 8.54 -22.82
CA LEU A 310 -34.36 7.99 -23.99
C LEU A 310 -35.68 7.30 -23.61
N GLY A 311 -36.10 7.48 -22.36
CA GLY A 311 -37.38 7.00 -21.89
C GLY A 311 -38.49 7.61 -22.73
N THR A 312 -39.30 6.77 -23.33
CA THR A 312 -40.49 7.18 -24.12
C THR A 312 -41.39 8.03 -23.26
N THR A 313 -41.57 9.28 -23.67
CA THR A 313 -42.65 10.14 -23.20
C THR A 313 -43.98 9.53 -23.69
N GLU A 314 -44.44 8.47 -23.06
CA GLU A 314 -45.82 8.00 -23.26
C GLU A 314 -46.74 8.65 -22.23
N GLN A 315 -47.54 9.57 -22.77
CA GLN A 315 -48.89 9.88 -22.32
C GLN A 315 -49.09 10.48 -20.92
N THR A 316 -49.09 11.80 -20.88
CA THR A 316 -49.99 12.54 -20.00
C THR A 316 -50.79 13.56 -20.81
N ASP A 317 -51.54 13.07 -21.80
CA ASP A 317 -52.63 13.85 -22.49
C ASP A 317 -53.93 13.11 -22.40
N GLN A 318 -54.45 12.89 -21.18
CA GLN A 318 -55.87 12.57 -20.96
C GLN A 318 -56.24 12.82 -19.48
N THR A 319 -56.23 14.07 -19.03
CA THR A 319 -57.07 14.47 -17.86
C THR A 319 -57.16 15.99 -17.73
N ASN A 320 -57.47 16.70 -18.82
CA ASN A 320 -57.83 18.13 -18.73
C ASN A 320 -59.01 18.46 -19.64
N LEU A 321 -60.08 17.66 -19.58
CA LEU A 321 -61.34 17.94 -20.24
C LEU A 321 -62.52 17.60 -19.34
N GLN A 322 -62.50 18.00 -18.04
CA GLN A 322 -63.70 18.03 -17.20
C GLN A 322 -63.45 18.88 -15.96
N SER A 323 -63.46 20.22 -16.08
CA SER A 323 -64.03 21.14 -15.09
C SER A 323 -63.95 22.58 -15.60
N ALA A 324 -64.64 22.83 -16.70
CA ALA A 324 -65.00 24.20 -17.06
C ALA A 324 -66.48 24.36 -16.77
N ALA A 325 -66.88 24.62 -15.52
CA ALA A 325 -68.18 25.19 -15.14
C ALA A 325 -68.15 25.51 -13.64
N ALA A 326 -67.93 26.77 -13.34
CA ALA A 326 -68.63 27.57 -12.33
C ALA A 326 -67.75 28.79 -11.92
N LYS A 327 -68.13 29.93 -12.43
CA LYS A 327 -67.97 31.25 -11.77
C LYS A 327 -69.15 31.44 -10.85
N PRO A 328 -69.22 32.45 -9.89
CA PRO A 328 -68.59 33.77 -9.94
C PRO A 328 -68.16 34.40 -8.57
N SER A 329 -67.75 35.66 -8.71
CA SER A 329 -67.79 36.84 -7.86
C SER A 329 -66.66 37.15 -6.87
N THR A 330 -66.00 38.19 -7.22
CA THR A 330 -65.25 39.27 -6.54
C THR A 330 -65.83 39.83 -5.24
N PRO A 331 -65.23 40.78 -4.43
CA PRO A 331 -64.14 41.70 -4.76
C PRO A 331 -63.15 42.11 -3.58
N VAL A 332 -62.07 42.81 -3.98
CA VAL A 332 -61.49 44.06 -3.42
C VAL A 332 -60.78 44.02 -2.04
N GLU A 333 -59.52 44.35 -2.01
CA GLU A 333 -58.83 45.55 -1.49
C GLU A 333 -57.31 45.34 -1.42
N MET A 334 -56.58 46.09 -2.17
CA MET A 334 -55.81 47.33 -2.01
C MET A 334 -54.62 47.27 -1.09
N ALA A 335 -53.54 47.63 -1.69
CA ALA A 335 -52.45 48.61 -1.41
C ALA A 335 -51.13 47.91 -1.01
N SER A 336 -49.96 48.33 -1.40
CA SER A 336 -49.39 49.47 -2.14
C SER A 336 -47.93 49.14 -2.46
N ARG A 337 -47.54 49.42 -3.64
CA ARG A 337 -46.35 50.12 -4.17
C ARG A 337 -45.13 50.31 -3.26
N GLN A 338 -43.98 49.89 -3.77
CA GLN A 338 -42.91 50.86 -4.15
C GLN A 338 -41.90 50.24 -5.12
N ARG A 339 -41.87 50.83 -6.28
CA ARG A 339 -40.88 50.72 -7.33
C ARG A 339 -39.80 51.75 -7.04
N VAL A 340 -38.50 51.45 -7.19
CA VAL A 340 -37.49 52.43 -7.43
C VAL A 340 -36.67 51.98 -8.65
N GLU A 341 -36.90 52.75 -9.72
CA GLU A 341 -36.07 52.87 -10.89
C GLU A 341 -34.83 53.72 -10.52
N CYS A 342 -33.68 53.37 -11.01
CA CYS A 342 -32.63 54.36 -11.24
C CYS A 342 -31.88 54.09 -12.52
N ARG A 343 -31.84 55.12 -13.25
CA ARG A 343 -31.46 55.47 -14.61
C ARG A 343 -29.99 55.31 -14.95
N HIS A 344 -29.81 55.21 -16.27
CA HIS A 344 -28.65 55.41 -17.12
C HIS A 344 -27.79 56.66 -16.88
N GLY A 345 -26.51 56.53 -17.22
CA GLY A 345 -25.63 57.65 -17.45
C GLY A 345 -24.21 57.20 -17.88
N GLY A 346 -23.94 57.06 -19.16
CA GLY A 346 -22.59 57.28 -19.70
C GLY A 346 -22.57 58.76 -20.23
N PRO A 347 -21.50 59.29 -20.79
CA PRO A 347 -20.57 58.70 -21.76
C PRO A 347 -19.08 59.18 -21.62
N ASP A 348 -18.21 58.54 -22.47
CA ASP A 348 -17.03 59.04 -23.19
C ASP A 348 -15.95 59.92 -22.51
N HIS A 349 -14.70 59.50 -22.62
CA HIS A 349 -13.66 60.16 -23.45
C HIS A 349 -12.26 59.54 -23.29
N ASP A 350 -11.73 59.16 -24.46
CA ASP A 350 -10.36 59.33 -24.95
C ASP A 350 -9.08 58.92 -24.21
N GLN A 351 -8.34 58.13 -24.95
CA GLN A 351 -6.93 57.77 -25.09
C GLN A 351 -5.89 58.90 -24.82
N PRO A 352 -4.58 58.61 -25.02
CA PRO A 352 -3.67 57.60 -24.39
C PRO A 352 -2.45 58.35 -23.81
N VAL A 353 -1.72 57.70 -22.89
CA VAL A 353 -0.34 58.12 -22.61
C VAL A 353 0.59 56.93 -22.44
N SER A 354 1.55 56.87 -23.29
CA SER A 354 2.77 56.10 -23.26
C SER A 354 3.59 56.36 -21.99
N GLY A 355 4.11 55.31 -21.41
CA GLY A 355 5.06 55.38 -20.29
C GLY A 355 5.82 54.09 -20.10
N SER A 356 6.89 53.93 -20.88
CA SER A 356 7.96 52.99 -20.65
C SER A 356 8.64 53.26 -19.32
N SER A 357 8.64 52.27 -18.44
CA SER A 357 9.60 52.21 -17.32
C SER A 357 10.13 50.82 -17.17
N GLN A 358 11.35 50.64 -17.61
CA GLN A 358 12.25 49.57 -17.28
C GLN A 358 12.42 49.53 -15.74
N LEU A 359 12.19 48.40 -15.15
CA LEU A 359 12.69 48.08 -13.80
C LEU A 359 13.49 46.80 -13.87
N SER A 360 14.75 47.01 -13.66
CA SER A 360 15.88 46.14 -13.49
C SER A 360 15.62 45.01 -12.52
N LEU A 361 16.10 43.82 -12.90
CA LEU A 361 16.32 42.65 -12.05
C LEU A 361 17.37 42.95 -10.97
N PRO A 362 17.22 42.51 -9.75
CA PRO A 362 18.32 42.40 -8.80
C PRO A 362 19.07 41.06 -8.98
N GLU A 363 20.37 41.23 -8.83
CA GLU A 363 21.45 40.28 -8.94
C GLU A 363 21.37 39.05 -8.02
N ARG A 364 22.05 38.07 -8.49
CA ARG A 364 22.50 36.83 -7.83
C ARG A 364 22.95 37.10 -6.40
N THR A 365 22.41 36.31 -5.45
CA THR A 365 23.01 36.15 -4.14
C THR A 365 23.41 34.66 -3.96
N GLU A 366 24.69 34.51 -3.88
CA GLU A 366 25.53 33.51 -3.25
C GLU A 366 24.96 32.14 -2.88
N LEU A 367 25.56 31.14 -3.50
CA LEU A 367 25.62 29.74 -3.08
C LEU A 367 26.28 29.62 -1.70
N VAL A 368 25.49 29.30 -0.69
CA VAL A 368 26.03 28.85 0.61
C VAL A 368 26.41 27.37 0.47
N GLU A 369 27.69 27.11 0.45
CA GLU A 369 28.31 25.79 0.61
C GLU A 369 27.86 25.15 1.93
N VAL A 370 27.04 24.12 1.85
CA VAL A 370 26.75 23.25 3.00
C VAL A 370 27.96 22.33 3.22
N ARG A 371 28.75 22.66 4.25
CA ARG A 371 29.84 21.84 4.75
C ARG A 371 29.34 20.46 5.13
N LYS A 372 29.90 19.43 4.48
CA LYS A 372 29.76 18.03 4.84
C LYS A 372 30.39 17.78 6.22
N SER A 373 29.61 17.31 7.17
CA SER A 373 30.07 16.78 8.43
C SER A 373 30.86 15.46 8.22
N PRO A 374 31.92 15.19 8.96
CA PRO A 374 32.75 14.01 8.77
C PRO A 374 32.07 12.76 9.35
N ARG A 375 32.20 11.64 8.66
CA ARG A 375 31.81 10.29 9.11
C ARG A 375 32.62 9.91 10.37
N PRO A 376 32.02 9.22 11.36
CA PRO A 376 32.76 8.62 12.44
C PRO A 376 33.63 7.47 11.93
N GLN A 377 34.90 7.51 12.33
CA GLN A 377 35.92 6.53 12.05
C GLN A 377 35.62 5.21 12.78
N SER A 378 35.83 4.12 12.08
CA SER A 378 35.84 2.75 12.56
C SER A 378 36.84 2.57 13.72
N LEU A 379 36.37 2.09 14.87
CA LEU A 379 37.19 1.60 15.94
C LEU A 379 37.94 0.33 15.49
N ARG A 380 39.27 0.42 15.49
CA ARG A 380 40.21 -0.67 15.27
C ARG A 380 40.13 -1.68 16.43
N ARG A 381 40.16 -2.95 16.07
CA ARG A 381 40.43 -4.08 16.97
C ARG A 381 41.77 -3.86 17.69
N CYS A 382 41.77 -3.95 19.01
CA CYS A 382 42.99 -4.20 19.77
C CYS A 382 43.19 -5.71 19.89
N SER A 383 44.37 -6.11 19.50
CA SER A 383 44.97 -7.43 19.60
C SER A 383 45.36 -7.76 21.03
N GLU A 384 45.26 -9.04 21.35
CA GLU A 384 45.73 -9.69 22.57
C GLU A 384 47.23 -9.52 22.80
N PRO A 385 47.71 -9.77 24.04
CA PRO A 385 48.76 -10.73 24.19
C PRO A 385 48.54 -11.78 25.29
N GLY A 386 49.06 -12.95 25.01
CA GLY A 386 49.00 -14.19 25.73
C GLY A 386 49.89 -14.31 26.95
N THR A 387 49.84 -15.48 27.45
CA THR A 387 50.73 -16.35 28.31
C THR A 387 49.88 -16.89 29.48
N SER A 388 49.99 -18.10 29.93
CA SER A 388 50.78 -19.33 29.84
C SER A 388 50.33 -20.24 30.99
N ARG A 389 50.26 -21.57 30.68
CA ARG A 389 50.56 -22.72 31.58
C ARG A 389 49.83 -22.95 32.92
N GLY A 390 49.37 -24.19 33.04
CA GLY A 390 49.24 -24.96 34.29
C GLY A 390 48.03 -25.89 34.25
N ASP A 391 48.15 -27.05 33.82
CA ASP A 391 48.42 -28.43 34.25
C ASP A 391 47.42 -29.01 35.26
N SER A 392 47.10 -30.30 35.00
CA SER A 392 46.60 -31.39 35.84
C SER A 392 45.07 -31.44 36.12
N GLY A 393 44.36 -32.39 35.51
CA GLY A 393 44.14 -33.67 36.18
C GLY A 393 42.69 -34.04 36.41
N SER A 394 42.39 -35.23 35.88
CA SER A 394 41.45 -36.28 36.31
C SER A 394 40.00 -36.30 35.77
N LYS A 395 39.84 -37.30 34.95
CA LYS A 395 38.75 -38.27 34.72
C LYS A 395 37.50 -38.19 35.64
N THR A 396 36.30 -38.25 35.04
CA THR A 396 35.35 -39.36 35.26
C THR A 396 34.23 -39.35 34.22
N ASP A 397 33.82 -40.55 33.89
CA ASP A 397 32.83 -41.00 32.93
C ASP A 397 31.39 -40.52 33.22
N GLY A 398 30.55 -40.43 32.17
CA GLY A 398 29.13 -40.32 32.29
C GLY A 398 28.44 -40.21 30.94
N GLN A 399 27.95 -41.35 30.45
CA GLN A 399 27.24 -41.58 29.20
C GLN A 399 25.82 -40.98 29.19
N PRO A 400 25.15 -40.81 28.03
CA PRO A 400 24.06 -39.89 27.78
C PRO A 400 22.67 -40.49 27.96
N ASP A 401 21.73 -39.67 28.37
CA ASP A 401 20.30 -40.02 28.40
C ASP A 401 19.60 -39.60 27.10
N GLN A 402 18.93 -40.56 26.51
CA GLN A 402 18.07 -40.47 25.34
C GLN A 402 16.72 -39.84 25.75
N ALA A 403 16.35 -38.73 25.15
CA ALA A 403 15.00 -38.21 25.20
C ALA A 403 14.19 -38.69 23.98
N VAL A 404 13.27 -39.55 24.25
CA VAL A 404 12.29 -40.15 23.36
C VAL A 404 11.28 -39.10 22.89
N VAL A 405 11.20 -38.88 21.58
CA VAL A 405 10.13 -38.15 20.92
C VAL A 405 8.95 -39.09 20.69
N ARG A 406 7.85 -38.91 21.42
CA ARG A 406 6.58 -39.55 21.14
C ARG A 406 5.82 -38.83 20.05
N CYS A 407 5.63 -39.49 18.92
CA CYS A 407 4.60 -39.20 17.94
C CYS A 407 3.24 -39.55 18.49
N VAL A 408 2.29 -38.64 18.50
CA VAL A 408 0.88 -38.90 18.77
C VAL A 408 0.12 -38.92 17.45
N GLY A 409 -0.62 -39.99 17.28
CA GLY A 409 -1.24 -40.44 16.06
C GLY A 409 -2.46 -39.65 15.59
N LEU A 410 -2.72 -39.84 14.34
CA LEU A 410 -3.87 -39.44 13.54
C LEU A 410 -5.18 -40.07 14.08
N GLY A 411 -6.15 -39.22 14.39
CA GLY A 411 -7.54 -39.58 14.60
C GLY A 411 -8.34 -39.40 13.33
N THR A 412 -8.94 -40.44 12.86
CA THR A 412 -9.84 -40.53 11.71
C THR A 412 -11.19 -39.87 11.99
N LEU A 413 -11.68 -39.08 11.06
CA LEU A 413 -13.04 -38.53 11.00
C LEU A 413 -13.99 -39.53 10.32
N PRO A 414 -15.25 -39.68 10.76
CA PRO A 414 -16.23 -40.54 10.09
C PRO A 414 -17.01 -39.77 9.00
N ASP A 415 -17.23 -40.51 7.94
CA ASP A 415 -18.10 -40.27 6.79
C ASP A 415 -19.56 -40.03 7.18
N ARG A 416 -20.20 -39.04 6.57
CA ARG A 416 -21.66 -38.96 6.45
C ARG A 416 -22.06 -38.30 5.14
N THR A 417 -22.52 -39.13 4.24
CA THR A 417 -23.55 -38.83 3.24
C THR A 417 -24.90 -39.41 3.70
N PRO A 418 -26.04 -39.06 3.18
CA PRO A 418 -26.39 -38.51 1.87
C PRO A 418 -26.73 -37.05 1.84
#